data_70181bc41a0004df2b56824e6aedaf9b
#
_entry.id   70181bc41a0004df2b56824e6aedaf9b
#
_cell.length_a   1.000
_cell.length_b   1.000
_cell.length_c   1.000
_cell.angle_alpha   90.00
_cell.angle_beta   90.00
_cell.angle_gamma   90.00
#
_symmetry.space_group_name_H-M   'P 1'
#
loop_
_entity.id
_entity.type
_entity.pdbx_description
1 polymer ?
#
loop_
_entity_poly.entity_id
_entity_poly.type
_entity_poly.pdbx_seq_one_letter_code
_entity_poly.pdbx_strand_id
1 'polypeptide(L)'
;MDVLSSKDRALELGRFEQRTLLETGRDLIESQDPEFILNNLLLISLGKLRVSTACIIVHRPGEDHYLIKKGKGRYSKLEGKLLNYEPNINELEKGVYYYDKLPKLFEALQLSKDAVMFHLRTSAHHIGFLCIEPTFRSETITTQEQDFLENLCLITSATLSSSIMFEELKKINRRLDRKIYDLDSLFELSKDFNQMQSIDDLSRTMKFALLGQLFINRFLFLFKEGKQVRVLVQSGLQTQTPDNDPLVLFNLPRVMALDEIADTQSNDSSKNGLEAWISYLSEQKIHYILPVQSQGETLGVIGIGNKSTGQVLAREELDFVLSLTNLVVLNIKRIQLLNEQLLNQQFQKELELAQTIQKGLIPKKLPNIKGLDIAAKNIPSEQIGGDYFDLFQLNDGSYLLSIADVTGKGVPAALLMANLQAMIHALALQDTTIETATGTINDFIYTNTPADIFITFFWTKIEADGKTLKFVNAGHDHPIIFRKSEADRTDENSAQIEQFELSEGGLVLGALPTITPYTSSYFTLEANDVVIFFTDGVTEAMH
;
A
#
# COMPACT_ATOMS: atom_id res chain seq x y z
N MET A 1 -59.70 72.99 -12.80
CA MET A 1 -58.29 72.54 -12.66
C MET A 1 -58.04 72.33 -11.15
N ASP A 2 -58.17 71.09 -10.70
CA ASP A 2 -58.13 70.72 -9.31
C ASP A 2 -56.74 70.93 -8.72
N VAL A 3 -56.70 71.82 -7.69
CA VAL A 3 -55.49 71.96 -6.89
C VAL A 3 -55.49 70.81 -5.87
N LEU A 4 -54.86 69.75 -6.22
CA LEU A 4 -54.51 68.65 -5.27
C LEU A 4 -53.85 69.26 -4.04
N SER A 5 -54.41 68.96 -2.85
CA SER A 5 -53.86 69.42 -1.55
C SER A 5 -52.37 68.96 -1.45
N SER A 6 -51.57 69.76 -0.73
CA SER A 6 -50.16 69.41 -0.48
C SER A 6 -49.99 68.02 0.17
N LYS A 7 -50.98 67.52 0.88
CA LYS A 7 -51.05 66.15 1.42
C LYS A 7 -51.30 65.10 0.37
N ASP A 8 -52.13 65.35 -0.64
CA ASP A 8 -52.42 64.40 -1.70
C ASP A 8 -51.22 64.24 -2.64
N ARG A 9 -50.50 65.32 -2.91
CA ARG A 9 -49.21 65.25 -3.67
C ARG A 9 -48.14 64.48 -2.90
N ALA A 10 -48.02 64.65 -1.59
CA ALA A 10 -47.06 63.87 -0.77
C ALA A 10 -47.42 62.37 -0.74
N LEU A 11 -48.71 62.03 -0.73
CA LEU A 11 -49.20 60.66 -0.74
C LEU A 11 -48.98 59.98 -2.11
N GLU A 12 -49.19 60.68 -3.20
CA GLU A 12 -48.93 60.21 -4.55
C GLU A 12 -47.44 60.01 -4.82
N LEU A 13 -46.59 60.91 -4.32
CA LEU A 13 -45.16 60.81 -4.42
C LEU A 13 -44.64 59.58 -3.62
N GLY A 14 -45.14 59.38 -2.42
CA GLY A 14 -44.77 58.21 -1.60
C GLY A 14 -45.20 56.87 -2.22
N ARG A 15 -46.39 56.82 -2.86
CA ARG A 15 -46.85 55.63 -3.62
C ARG A 15 -45.99 55.37 -4.86
N PHE A 16 -45.59 56.41 -5.55
CA PHE A 16 -44.71 56.28 -6.71
C PHE A 16 -43.31 55.74 -6.28
N GLU A 17 -42.76 56.26 -5.20
CA GLU A 17 -41.47 55.80 -4.65
C GLU A 17 -41.52 54.34 -4.20
N GLN A 18 -42.57 53.93 -3.49
CA GLN A 18 -42.76 52.53 -3.10
C GLN A 18 -42.89 51.62 -4.33
N ARG A 19 -43.63 52.04 -5.37
CA ARG A 19 -43.76 51.26 -6.60
C ARG A 19 -42.43 51.11 -7.33
N THR A 20 -41.65 52.19 -7.45
CA THR A 20 -40.32 52.18 -8.06
C THR A 20 -39.37 51.27 -7.32
N LEU A 21 -39.41 51.29 -5.99
CA LEU A 21 -38.57 50.45 -5.14
C LEU A 21 -38.92 48.97 -5.29
N LEU A 22 -40.21 48.62 -5.42
CA LEU A 22 -40.69 47.27 -5.65
C LEU A 22 -40.32 46.76 -7.07
N GLU A 23 -40.51 47.58 -8.11
CA GLU A 23 -40.14 47.22 -9.49
C GLU A 23 -38.63 47.04 -9.60
N THR A 24 -37.85 47.97 -9.08
CA THR A 24 -36.36 47.85 -9.07
C THR A 24 -35.89 46.65 -8.24
N GLY A 25 -36.50 46.43 -7.06
CA GLY A 25 -36.17 45.29 -6.21
C GLY A 25 -36.43 43.97 -6.90
N ARG A 26 -37.53 43.88 -7.68
CA ARG A 26 -37.82 42.68 -8.49
C ARG A 26 -36.76 42.44 -9.57
N ASP A 27 -36.39 43.47 -10.34
CA ASP A 27 -35.38 43.37 -11.40
C ASP A 27 -34.00 42.96 -10.82
N LEU A 28 -33.67 43.49 -9.63
CA LEU A 28 -32.44 43.10 -8.93
C LEU A 28 -32.49 41.64 -8.45
N ILE A 29 -33.61 41.17 -7.88
CA ILE A 29 -33.79 39.81 -7.40
C ILE A 29 -33.77 38.78 -8.53
N GLU A 30 -34.31 39.13 -9.70
CA GLU A 30 -34.29 38.25 -10.89
C GLU A 30 -32.88 38.12 -11.52
N SER A 31 -31.98 39.08 -11.26
CA SER A 31 -30.62 39.06 -11.78
C SER A 31 -29.68 38.22 -10.92
N GLN A 32 -28.92 37.33 -11.57
CA GLN A 32 -27.83 36.56 -10.97
C GLN A 32 -26.44 37.16 -11.22
N ASP A 33 -26.35 38.28 -11.94
CA ASP A 33 -25.08 38.95 -12.27
C ASP A 33 -24.73 40.03 -11.21
N PRO A 34 -23.69 39.83 -10.40
CA PRO A 34 -23.24 40.81 -9.41
C PRO A 34 -22.89 42.18 -10.04
N GLU A 35 -22.37 42.20 -11.25
CA GLU A 35 -21.99 43.43 -11.94
C GLU A 35 -23.21 44.25 -12.32
N PHE A 36 -24.25 43.59 -12.82
CA PHE A 36 -25.54 44.21 -13.13
C PHE A 36 -26.22 44.79 -11.87
N ILE A 37 -26.22 44.02 -10.79
CA ILE A 37 -26.82 44.42 -9.51
C ILE A 37 -26.17 45.72 -8.98
N LEU A 38 -24.81 45.76 -8.92
CA LEU A 38 -24.07 46.93 -8.48
C LEU A 38 -24.23 48.14 -9.37
N ASN A 39 -24.25 47.92 -10.71
CA ASN A 39 -24.44 49.01 -11.65
C ASN A 39 -25.83 49.64 -11.53
N ASN A 40 -26.87 48.84 -11.34
CA ASN A 40 -28.24 49.34 -11.13
C ASN A 40 -28.35 50.12 -9.80
N LEU A 41 -27.80 49.60 -8.70
CA LEU A 41 -27.75 50.37 -7.46
C LEU A 41 -27.13 51.76 -7.68
N LEU A 42 -25.99 51.81 -8.37
CA LEU A 42 -25.28 53.06 -8.63
C LEU A 42 -26.12 54.01 -9.48
N LEU A 43 -26.70 53.57 -10.59
CA LEU A 43 -27.49 54.38 -11.51
C LEU A 43 -28.77 54.92 -10.87
N ILE A 44 -29.50 54.10 -10.13
CA ILE A 44 -30.73 54.50 -9.48
C ILE A 44 -30.42 55.52 -8.34
N SER A 45 -29.36 55.31 -7.60
CA SER A 45 -28.92 56.24 -6.53
C SER A 45 -28.54 57.61 -7.11
N LEU A 46 -27.80 57.63 -8.23
CA LEU A 46 -27.45 58.88 -8.93
C LEU A 46 -28.68 59.60 -9.46
N GLY A 47 -29.62 58.85 -10.09
CA GLY A 47 -30.85 59.42 -10.61
C GLY A 47 -31.77 59.99 -9.52
N LYS A 48 -31.92 59.25 -8.40
CA LYS A 48 -32.76 59.65 -7.28
C LYS A 48 -32.27 60.94 -6.60
N LEU A 49 -30.97 61.03 -6.34
CA LEU A 49 -30.36 62.20 -5.70
C LEU A 49 -30.00 63.32 -6.72
N ARG A 50 -30.15 63.10 -8.00
CA ARG A 50 -29.73 64.02 -9.09
C ARG A 50 -28.28 64.47 -8.95
N VAL A 51 -27.39 63.50 -8.63
CA VAL A 51 -25.94 63.70 -8.50
C VAL A 51 -25.23 62.95 -9.63
N SER A 52 -24.00 63.37 -9.93
CA SER A 52 -23.20 62.76 -11.03
C SER A 52 -22.04 61.94 -10.57
N THR A 53 -21.75 61.93 -9.29
CA THR A 53 -20.54 61.29 -8.72
C THR A 53 -20.89 60.37 -7.57
N ALA A 54 -20.61 59.10 -7.73
CA ALA A 54 -20.74 58.06 -6.71
C ALA A 54 -19.85 56.89 -7.01
N CYS A 55 -19.59 56.08 -5.98
CA CYS A 55 -18.91 54.80 -6.15
C CYS A 55 -19.42 53.76 -5.14
N ILE A 56 -19.20 52.51 -5.49
CA ILE A 56 -19.45 51.38 -4.63
C ILE A 56 -18.10 50.72 -4.28
N ILE A 57 -17.82 50.62 -2.99
CA ILE A 57 -16.67 49.89 -2.47
C ILE A 57 -17.15 48.60 -1.82
N VAL A 58 -16.43 47.49 -2.09
CA VAL A 58 -16.76 46.19 -1.59
C VAL A 58 -15.58 45.64 -0.80
N HIS A 59 -15.88 45.05 0.35
CA HIS A 59 -14.93 44.34 1.20
C HIS A 59 -14.93 42.87 0.83
N ARG A 60 -13.77 42.27 0.69
CA ARG A 60 -13.65 40.80 0.50
C ARG A 60 -13.39 40.15 1.84
N PRO A 61 -14.17 39.15 2.24
CA PRO A 61 -13.90 38.40 3.47
C PRO A 61 -12.48 37.81 3.47
N GLY A 62 -11.70 38.13 4.53
CA GLY A 62 -10.32 37.68 4.68
C GLY A 62 -9.25 38.57 4.02
N GLU A 63 -9.63 39.68 3.42
CA GLU A 63 -8.69 40.71 2.90
C GLU A 63 -8.87 42.01 3.72
N ASP A 64 -7.76 42.64 4.09
CA ASP A 64 -7.75 43.84 4.94
C ASP A 64 -7.94 45.14 4.14
N HIS A 65 -8.67 45.09 3.02
CA HIS A 65 -8.86 46.26 2.14
C HIS A 65 -10.19 46.24 1.40
N TYR A 66 -10.59 47.43 0.96
CA TYR A 66 -11.74 47.61 0.07
C TYR A 66 -11.32 47.72 -1.37
N LEU A 67 -12.15 47.20 -2.27
CA LEU A 67 -12.02 47.36 -3.70
C LEU A 67 -13.09 48.36 -4.19
N ILE A 68 -12.69 49.38 -4.96
CA ILE A 68 -13.65 50.19 -5.71
C ILE A 68 -14.20 49.34 -6.85
N LYS A 69 -15.42 48.82 -6.64
CA LYS A 69 -16.00 47.83 -7.55
C LYS A 69 -16.71 48.50 -8.73
N LYS A 70 -17.41 49.63 -8.48
CA LYS A 70 -18.10 50.46 -9.48
C LYS A 70 -17.95 51.93 -9.15
N GLY A 71 -17.85 52.78 -10.18
CA GLY A 71 -17.76 54.20 -9.99
C GLY A 71 -18.35 55.02 -11.16
N LYS A 72 -18.88 56.19 -10.86
CA LYS A 72 -19.34 57.18 -11.84
C LYS A 72 -18.74 58.55 -11.52
N GLY A 73 -18.71 59.44 -12.49
CA GLY A 73 -18.01 60.71 -12.39
C GLY A 73 -16.50 60.51 -12.22
N ARG A 74 -15.87 61.14 -11.27
CA ARG A 74 -14.42 61.03 -11.03
C ARG A 74 -13.96 59.63 -10.62
N TYR A 75 -14.85 58.79 -10.06
CA TYR A 75 -14.55 57.42 -9.62
C TYR A 75 -14.53 56.39 -10.75
N SER A 76 -15.02 56.76 -11.95
CA SER A 76 -15.00 55.84 -13.10
C SER A 76 -13.59 55.39 -13.49
N LYS A 77 -12.59 56.25 -13.28
CA LYS A 77 -11.16 55.91 -13.55
C LYS A 77 -10.48 55.15 -12.44
N LEU A 78 -11.17 54.96 -11.31
CA LEU A 78 -10.64 54.31 -10.10
C LEU A 78 -11.26 52.91 -9.89
N GLU A 79 -12.09 52.43 -10.79
CA GLU A 79 -12.62 51.06 -10.75
C GLU A 79 -11.46 50.06 -10.73
N GLY A 80 -11.52 49.06 -9.85
CA GLY A 80 -10.47 48.04 -9.67
C GLY A 80 -9.34 48.47 -8.70
N LYS A 81 -9.33 49.73 -8.21
CA LYS A 81 -8.31 50.18 -7.25
C LYS A 81 -8.59 49.65 -5.86
N LEU A 82 -7.54 49.10 -5.22
CA LEU A 82 -7.57 48.68 -3.83
C LEU A 82 -7.34 49.91 -2.92
N LEU A 83 -8.08 49.94 -1.81
CA LEU A 83 -7.99 50.95 -0.76
C LEU A 83 -7.39 50.29 0.47
N ASN A 84 -6.23 50.75 0.92
CA ASN A 84 -5.61 50.29 2.17
C ASN A 84 -6.34 50.92 3.36
N TYR A 85 -7.46 50.34 3.73
CA TYR A 85 -8.25 50.73 4.90
C TYR A 85 -8.88 49.48 5.50
N GLU A 86 -8.52 49.17 6.73
CA GLU A 86 -9.08 48.07 7.50
C GLU A 86 -10.26 48.60 8.34
N PRO A 87 -11.52 48.19 8.02
CA PRO A 87 -12.64 48.60 8.82
C PRO A 87 -12.72 47.81 10.13
N ASN A 88 -12.99 48.46 11.22
CA ASN A 88 -13.46 47.75 12.40
C ASN A 88 -14.93 47.36 12.20
N ILE A 89 -15.15 46.20 11.52
CA ILE A 89 -16.48 45.75 11.08
C ILE A 89 -17.44 45.60 12.25
N ASN A 90 -16.93 45.29 13.45
CA ASN A 90 -17.75 45.08 14.66
C ASN A 90 -18.33 46.37 15.22
N GLU A 91 -17.76 47.53 14.88
CA GLU A 91 -18.23 48.83 15.33
C GLU A 91 -19.14 49.52 14.31
N LEU A 92 -19.35 48.90 13.12
CA LEU A 92 -20.22 49.46 12.09
C LEU A 92 -21.71 49.20 12.41
N GLU A 93 -22.42 50.25 12.80
CA GLU A 93 -23.86 50.23 12.99
C GLU A 93 -24.62 50.20 11.64
N LYS A 94 -25.93 49.95 11.69
CA LYS A 94 -26.80 50.12 10.53
C LYS A 94 -27.01 51.59 10.22
N GLY A 95 -27.04 51.97 8.93
CA GLY A 95 -27.47 53.29 8.53
C GLY A 95 -26.50 54.05 7.65
N VAL A 96 -26.57 55.35 7.76
CA VAL A 96 -25.85 56.30 6.93
C VAL A 96 -24.65 56.87 7.72
N TYR A 97 -23.55 56.99 7.02
CA TYR A 97 -22.30 57.51 7.60
C TYR A 97 -21.90 58.82 6.94
N TYR A 98 -21.52 59.76 7.77
CA TYR A 98 -20.95 61.05 7.39
C TYR A 98 -19.47 61.09 7.78
N TYR A 99 -18.77 62.17 7.37
CA TYR A 99 -17.32 62.30 7.56
C TYR A 99 -16.88 62.09 9.03
N ASP A 100 -17.68 62.57 10.00
CA ASP A 100 -17.39 62.48 11.42
C ASP A 100 -17.29 61.03 11.96
N LYS A 101 -18.03 60.09 11.34
CA LYS A 101 -18.07 58.70 11.78
C LYS A 101 -16.93 57.83 11.14
N LEU A 102 -16.54 58.12 9.91
CA LEU A 102 -15.50 57.32 9.17
C LEU A 102 -14.47 58.20 8.46
N PRO A 103 -13.78 59.14 9.16
CA PRO A 103 -12.93 60.15 8.53
C PRO A 103 -11.79 59.53 7.69
N LYS A 104 -11.14 58.46 8.17
CA LYS A 104 -10.07 57.80 7.44
C LYS A 104 -10.52 57.16 6.11
N LEU A 105 -11.73 56.59 6.05
CA LEU A 105 -12.28 56.03 4.83
C LEU A 105 -12.65 57.11 3.83
N PHE A 106 -13.22 58.24 4.31
CA PHE A 106 -13.48 59.40 3.48
C PHE A 106 -12.19 59.97 2.87
N GLU A 107 -11.14 60.07 3.66
CA GLU A 107 -9.82 60.53 3.18
C GLU A 107 -9.19 59.55 2.16
N ALA A 108 -9.25 58.24 2.42
CA ALA A 108 -8.75 57.20 1.50
C ALA A 108 -9.44 57.25 0.15
N LEU A 109 -10.74 57.55 0.10
CA LEU A 109 -11.55 57.73 -1.11
C LEU A 109 -11.47 59.15 -1.69
N GLN A 110 -10.84 60.10 -0.98
CA GLN A 110 -10.84 61.53 -1.30
C GLN A 110 -12.25 62.10 -1.46
N LEU A 111 -13.19 61.66 -0.61
CA LEU A 111 -14.55 62.15 -0.58
C LEU A 111 -14.61 63.57 0.01
N SER A 112 -15.56 64.38 -0.48
CA SER A 112 -15.86 65.68 0.17
C SER A 112 -16.45 65.47 1.58
N LYS A 113 -16.35 66.44 2.46
CA LYS A 113 -16.95 66.37 3.81
C LYS A 113 -18.49 66.28 3.77
N ASP A 114 -19.11 66.71 2.68
CA ASP A 114 -20.55 66.66 2.47
C ASP A 114 -20.99 65.33 1.83
N ALA A 115 -20.05 64.41 1.50
CA ALA A 115 -20.37 63.10 1.00
C ALA A 115 -21.08 62.23 2.04
N VAL A 116 -21.87 61.29 1.53
CA VAL A 116 -22.67 60.38 2.36
C VAL A 116 -22.39 58.94 1.93
N MET A 117 -22.23 58.07 2.90
CA MET A 117 -22.05 56.65 2.70
C MET A 117 -23.23 55.86 3.23
N PHE A 118 -23.76 54.97 2.39
CA PHE A 118 -24.82 54.02 2.77
C PHE A 118 -24.22 52.63 2.92
N HIS A 119 -24.54 52.00 4.05
CA HIS A 119 -23.99 50.70 4.41
C HIS A 119 -24.61 49.57 3.57
N LEU A 120 -23.77 48.84 2.84
CA LEU A 120 -24.15 47.61 2.14
C LEU A 120 -23.86 46.42 3.07
N ARG A 121 -24.92 45.87 3.67
CA ARG A 121 -24.82 44.73 4.59
C ARG A 121 -26.05 43.84 4.55
N THR A 122 -25.84 42.57 4.90
CA THR A 122 -26.90 41.65 5.30
C THR A 122 -26.99 41.58 6.82
N SER A 123 -27.90 40.78 7.36
CA SER A 123 -27.96 40.50 8.81
C SER A 123 -26.67 39.84 9.33
N ALA A 124 -25.96 39.11 8.50
CA ALA A 124 -24.79 38.29 8.86
C ALA A 124 -23.45 38.89 8.42
N HIS A 125 -23.42 39.65 7.31
CA HIS A 125 -22.15 40.06 6.69
C HIS A 125 -22.15 41.53 6.26
N HIS A 126 -21.02 42.20 6.50
CA HIS A 126 -20.67 43.46 5.91
C HIS A 126 -20.18 43.22 4.47
N ILE A 127 -20.72 43.99 3.50
CA ILE A 127 -20.35 43.87 2.08
C ILE A 127 -19.52 45.06 1.61
N GLY A 128 -19.88 46.28 2.09
CA GLY A 128 -19.19 47.50 1.68
C GLY A 128 -20.03 48.76 1.90
N PHE A 129 -19.78 49.74 1.03
CA PHE A 129 -20.53 51.02 1.09
C PHE A 129 -20.84 51.53 -0.31
N LEU A 130 -21.99 52.14 -0.45
CA LEU A 130 -22.35 53.07 -1.53
C LEU A 130 -21.97 54.48 -1.09
N CYS A 131 -21.03 55.11 -1.77
CA CYS A 131 -20.52 56.44 -1.48
C CYS A 131 -21.04 57.43 -2.51
N ILE A 132 -21.70 58.52 -2.07
CA ILE A 132 -22.34 59.50 -2.93
C ILE A 132 -21.78 60.89 -2.62
N GLU A 133 -21.40 61.66 -3.62
CA GLU A 133 -20.99 63.06 -3.51
C GLU A 133 -22.04 64.02 -4.07
N PRO A 134 -22.55 64.93 -3.26
CA PRO A 134 -23.50 65.97 -3.70
C PRO A 134 -22.77 67.10 -4.41
N THR A 135 -22.41 66.91 -5.70
CA THR A 135 -21.51 67.81 -6.43
C THR A 135 -22.12 69.17 -6.80
N PHE A 136 -23.46 69.36 -6.77
CA PHE A 136 -24.13 70.59 -7.17
C PHE A 136 -25.43 70.87 -6.39
N ARG A 137 -25.62 70.23 -5.25
CA ARG A 137 -26.87 70.38 -4.49
C ARG A 137 -26.64 71.30 -3.29
N SER A 138 -27.43 72.36 -3.19
CA SER A 138 -27.45 73.27 -2.04
C SER A 138 -28.32 72.75 -0.88
N GLU A 139 -29.04 71.67 -1.07
CA GLU A 139 -29.96 71.09 -0.09
C GLU A 139 -29.39 69.79 0.48
N THR A 140 -29.57 69.58 1.78
CA THR A 140 -29.25 68.31 2.49
C THR A 140 -30.17 67.20 2.00
N ILE A 141 -29.67 65.95 2.00
CA ILE A 141 -30.46 64.74 1.67
C ILE A 141 -31.67 64.68 2.63
N THR A 142 -32.87 64.62 2.05
CA THR A 142 -34.10 64.51 2.83
C THR A 142 -34.25 63.15 3.49
N THR A 143 -35.00 63.09 4.59
CA THR A 143 -35.24 61.80 5.30
C THR A 143 -35.88 60.76 4.35
N GLN A 144 -36.77 61.18 3.44
CA GLN A 144 -37.38 60.27 2.45
C GLN A 144 -36.36 59.70 1.45
N GLU A 145 -35.43 60.51 0.95
CA GLU A 145 -34.36 60.07 0.09
C GLU A 145 -33.40 59.10 0.79
N GLN A 146 -33.10 59.39 2.08
CA GLN A 146 -32.27 58.51 2.90
C GLN A 146 -32.95 57.16 3.09
N ASP A 147 -34.20 57.10 3.52
CA ASP A 147 -34.99 55.89 3.72
C ASP A 147 -35.05 55.05 2.41
N PHE A 148 -35.26 55.72 1.26
CA PHE A 148 -35.29 55.06 -0.04
C PHE A 148 -33.94 54.36 -0.34
N LEU A 149 -32.83 55.08 -0.16
CA LEU A 149 -31.49 54.52 -0.46
C LEU A 149 -31.05 53.45 0.54
N GLU A 150 -31.42 53.59 1.82
CA GLU A 150 -31.17 52.56 2.82
C GLU A 150 -31.91 51.26 2.45
N ASN A 151 -33.19 51.34 2.07
CA ASN A 151 -33.96 50.18 1.61
C ASN A 151 -33.41 49.59 0.32
N LEU A 152 -33.01 50.42 -0.62
CA LEU A 152 -32.38 49.96 -1.87
C LEU A 152 -31.03 49.26 -1.59
N CYS A 153 -30.20 49.80 -0.71
CA CYS A 153 -28.96 49.19 -0.29
C CYS A 153 -29.20 47.85 0.42
N LEU A 154 -30.25 47.72 1.21
CA LEU A 154 -30.62 46.48 1.89
C LEU A 154 -31.01 45.38 0.88
N ILE A 155 -31.91 45.73 -0.08
CA ILE A 155 -32.32 44.78 -1.15
C ILE A 155 -31.10 44.36 -1.97
N THR A 156 -30.30 45.36 -2.41
CA THR A 156 -29.10 45.11 -3.21
C THR A 156 -28.11 44.21 -2.43
N SER A 157 -27.90 44.44 -1.16
CA SER A 157 -27.00 43.65 -0.32
C SER A 157 -27.46 42.20 -0.22
N ALA A 158 -28.76 41.97 -0.02
CA ALA A 158 -29.32 40.63 0.05
C ALA A 158 -29.18 39.89 -1.28
N THR A 159 -29.50 40.57 -2.39
CA THR A 159 -29.40 40.00 -3.74
C THR A 159 -27.97 39.73 -4.14
N LEU A 160 -27.04 40.65 -3.87
CA LEU A 160 -25.63 40.50 -4.15
C LEU A 160 -25.03 39.31 -3.37
N SER A 161 -25.36 39.21 -2.06
CA SER A 161 -24.94 38.07 -1.23
C SER A 161 -25.44 36.73 -1.80
N SER A 162 -26.73 36.69 -2.22
CA SER A 162 -27.32 35.51 -2.83
C SER A 162 -26.63 35.14 -4.18
N SER A 163 -26.35 36.12 -5.02
CA SER A 163 -25.68 35.91 -6.31
C SER A 163 -24.25 35.39 -6.12
N ILE A 164 -23.48 35.97 -5.19
CA ILE A 164 -22.10 35.50 -4.88
C ILE A 164 -22.17 34.06 -4.37
N MET A 165 -23.07 33.76 -3.43
CA MET A 165 -23.22 32.42 -2.87
C MET A 165 -23.62 31.38 -3.95
N PHE A 166 -24.48 31.77 -4.88
CA PHE A 166 -24.87 30.90 -6.00
C PHE A 166 -23.69 30.58 -6.92
N GLU A 167 -22.85 31.56 -7.26
CA GLU A 167 -21.65 31.35 -8.07
C GLU A 167 -20.61 30.44 -7.34
N GLU A 168 -20.47 30.60 -6.03
CA GLU A 168 -19.61 29.70 -5.24
C GLU A 168 -20.14 28.27 -5.20
N LEU A 169 -21.43 28.09 -4.97
CA LEU A 169 -22.07 26.77 -5.02
C LEU A 169 -21.89 26.10 -6.37
N LYS A 170 -22.05 26.86 -7.47
CA LYS A 170 -21.83 26.36 -8.82
C LYS A 170 -20.39 25.92 -9.07
N LYS A 171 -19.40 26.66 -8.54
CA LYS A 171 -17.98 26.26 -8.60
C LYS A 171 -17.71 25.00 -7.79
N ILE A 172 -18.27 24.91 -6.57
CA ILE A 172 -18.13 23.74 -5.69
C ILE A 172 -18.77 22.50 -6.34
N ASN A 173 -19.99 22.63 -6.90
CA ASN A 173 -20.66 21.54 -7.57
C ASN A 173 -19.85 21.03 -8.78
N ARG A 174 -19.35 21.90 -9.63
CA ARG A 174 -18.48 21.50 -10.75
C ARG A 174 -17.22 20.76 -10.30
N ARG A 175 -16.64 21.19 -9.16
CA ARG A 175 -15.47 20.52 -8.59
C ARG A 175 -15.84 19.16 -8.01
N LEU A 176 -17.01 19.06 -7.38
CA LEU A 176 -17.53 17.81 -6.84
C LEU A 176 -17.83 16.81 -7.97
N ASP A 177 -18.53 17.23 -9.02
CA ASP A 177 -18.83 16.40 -10.20
C ASP A 177 -17.55 15.82 -10.83
N ARG A 178 -16.51 16.65 -10.93
CA ARG A 178 -15.20 16.19 -11.43
C ARG A 178 -14.56 15.15 -10.50
N LYS A 179 -14.62 15.36 -9.19
CA LYS A 179 -14.11 14.38 -8.21
C LYS A 179 -14.87 13.06 -8.24
N ILE A 180 -16.20 13.11 -8.44
CA ILE A 180 -17.02 11.89 -8.60
C ILE A 180 -16.59 11.13 -9.86
N TYR A 181 -16.44 11.83 -10.99
CA TYR A 181 -15.98 11.22 -12.24
C TYR A 181 -14.60 10.56 -12.09
N ASP A 182 -13.64 11.23 -11.42
CA ASP A 182 -12.31 10.70 -11.19
C ASP A 182 -12.36 9.43 -10.31
N LEU A 183 -13.21 9.43 -9.26
CA LEU A 183 -13.41 8.28 -8.38
C LEU A 183 -14.06 7.10 -9.10
N ASP A 184 -15.09 7.33 -9.91
CA ASP A 184 -15.75 6.30 -10.71
C ASP A 184 -14.76 5.67 -11.71
N SER A 185 -13.95 6.50 -12.36
CA SER A 185 -12.90 6.02 -13.26
C SER A 185 -11.86 5.16 -12.57
N LEU A 186 -11.39 5.57 -11.38
CA LEU A 186 -10.46 4.77 -10.56
C LEU A 186 -11.10 3.47 -10.07
N PHE A 187 -12.40 3.50 -9.74
CA PHE A 187 -13.13 2.31 -9.31
C PHE A 187 -13.24 1.28 -10.43
N GLU A 188 -13.61 1.68 -11.64
CA GLU A 188 -13.68 0.79 -12.81
C GLU A 188 -12.29 0.23 -13.16
N LEU A 189 -11.25 1.08 -13.18
CA LEU A 189 -9.87 0.62 -13.39
C LEU A 189 -9.41 -0.36 -12.28
N SER A 190 -9.79 -0.12 -11.03
CA SER A 190 -9.49 -1.03 -9.92
C SER A 190 -10.13 -2.40 -10.11
N LYS A 191 -11.37 -2.43 -10.60
CA LYS A 191 -12.09 -3.67 -10.90
C LYS A 191 -11.40 -4.44 -12.03
N ASP A 192 -11.00 -3.74 -13.09
CA ASP A 192 -10.26 -4.34 -14.21
C ASP A 192 -8.90 -4.88 -13.75
N PHE A 193 -8.14 -4.10 -12.99
CA PHE A 193 -6.84 -4.52 -12.45
C PHE A 193 -6.95 -5.75 -11.52
N ASN A 194 -8.02 -5.85 -10.73
CA ASN A 194 -8.23 -6.99 -9.86
C ASN A 194 -8.48 -8.31 -10.61
N GLN A 195 -8.93 -8.26 -11.86
CA GLN A 195 -9.12 -9.44 -12.70
C GLN A 195 -7.86 -9.85 -13.45
N MET A 196 -6.87 -8.96 -13.56
CA MET A 196 -5.64 -9.24 -14.30
C MET A 196 -4.71 -10.15 -13.51
N GLN A 197 -4.09 -11.08 -14.22
CA GLN A 197 -3.13 -12.04 -13.68
C GLN A 197 -1.70 -11.79 -14.20
N SER A 198 -1.53 -10.83 -15.12
CA SER A 198 -0.26 -10.50 -15.72
C SER A 198 0.14 -9.05 -15.43
N ILE A 199 1.41 -8.84 -15.08
CA ILE A 199 1.99 -7.49 -14.91
C ILE A 199 1.98 -6.74 -16.24
N ASP A 200 2.13 -7.42 -17.37
CA ASP A 200 2.14 -6.82 -18.70
C ASP A 200 0.76 -6.26 -19.08
N ASP A 201 -0.32 -6.93 -18.69
CA ASP A 201 -1.69 -6.44 -18.90
C ASP A 201 -1.99 -5.22 -18.02
N LEU A 202 -1.57 -5.24 -16.75
CA LEU A 202 -1.63 -4.07 -15.87
C LEU A 202 -0.91 -2.86 -16.47
N SER A 203 0.30 -3.08 -16.94
CA SER A 203 1.15 -2.07 -17.57
C SER A 203 0.49 -1.47 -18.80
N ARG A 204 -0.11 -2.31 -19.64
CA ARG A 204 -0.81 -1.90 -20.85
C ARG A 204 -2.06 -1.07 -20.54
N THR A 205 -2.86 -1.52 -19.59
CA THR A 205 -4.08 -0.81 -19.16
C THR A 205 -3.74 0.52 -18.51
N MET A 206 -2.71 0.59 -17.66
CA MET A 206 -2.20 1.85 -17.12
C MET A 206 -1.79 2.82 -18.23
N LYS A 207 -1.08 2.34 -19.24
CA LYS A 207 -0.69 3.15 -20.41
C LYS A 207 -1.91 3.75 -21.11
N PHE A 208 -2.94 2.94 -21.36
CA PHE A 208 -4.17 3.42 -22.01
C PHE A 208 -4.94 4.41 -21.13
N ALA A 209 -4.98 4.21 -19.81
CA ALA A 209 -5.61 5.15 -18.89
C ALA A 209 -4.93 6.53 -18.92
N LEU A 210 -3.59 6.57 -18.86
CA LEU A 210 -2.83 7.84 -18.92
C LEU A 210 -3.00 8.56 -20.27
N LEU A 211 -2.99 7.81 -21.37
CA LEU A 211 -3.17 8.37 -22.72
C LEU A 211 -4.60 8.84 -22.96
N GLY A 212 -5.59 8.04 -22.57
CA GLY A 212 -7.00 8.28 -22.92
C GLY A 212 -7.69 9.27 -21.99
N GLN A 213 -7.46 9.19 -20.67
CA GLN A 213 -8.17 10.04 -19.70
C GLN A 213 -7.47 11.37 -19.44
N LEU A 214 -6.13 11.36 -19.37
CA LEU A 214 -5.35 12.54 -19.02
C LEU A 214 -4.60 13.16 -20.22
N PHE A 215 -4.64 12.51 -21.37
CA PHE A 215 -3.90 12.94 -22.57
C PHE A 215 -2.39 13.09 -22.30
N ILE A 216 -1.83 12.27 -21.38
CA ILE A 216 -0.41 12.24 -21.08
C ILE A 216 0.24 11.21 -22.02
N ASN A 217 1.10 11.66 -22.92
CA ASN A 217 1.77 10.81 -23.91
C ASN A 217 3.24 10.53 -23.58
N ARG A 218 3.81 11.22 -22.60
CA ARG A 218 5.18 11.07 -22.14
C ARG A 218 5.22 10.70 -20.68
N PHE A 219 5.66 9.48 -20.38
CA PHE A 219 5.80 8.99 -19.02
C PHE A 219 6.75 7.80 -18.96
N LEU A 220 7.33 7.62 -17.77
CA LEU A 220 8.19 6.51 -17.40
C LEU A 220 7.78 6.02 -16.02
N PHE A 221 7.43 4.76 -15.90
CA PHE A 221 7.14 4.14 -14.61
C PHE A 221 8.20 3.11 -14.25
N LEU A 222 8.90 3.36 -13.16
CA LEU A 222 9.93 2.53 -12.56
C LEU A 222 9.35 1.81 -11.34
N PHE A 223 9.60 0.51 -11.23
CA PHE A 223 9.14 -0.31 -10.11
C PHE A 223 10.33 -1.03 -9.47
N LYS A 224 10.37 -1.07 -8.13
CA LYS A 224 11.41 -1.71 -7.34
C LYS A 224 11.03 -3.17 -7.07
N GLU A 225 11.83 -4.10 -7.57
CA GLU A 225 11.69 -5.53 -7.35
C GLU A 225 12.89 -6.04 -6.55
N GLY A 226 12.73 -6.13 -5.23
CA GLY A 226 13.83 -6.43 -4.31
C GLY A 226 14.90 -5.34 -4.33
N LYS A 227 16.12 -5.67 -4.79
CA LYS A 227 17.24 -4.74 -4.94
C LYS A 227 17.36 -4.14 -6.35
N GLN A 228 16.53 -4.56 -7.28
CA GLN A 228 16.59 -4.12 -8.69
C GLN A 228 15.43 -3.19 -9.00
N VAL A 229 15.64 -2.29 -9.95
CA VAL A 229 14.59 -1.42 -10.49
C VAL A 229 14.31 -1.84 -11.94
N ARG A 230 13.04 -2.03 -12.23
CA ARG A 230 12.57 -2.40 -13.57
C ARG A 230 11.73 -1.28 -14.17
N VAL A 231 11.91 -1.00 -15.45
CA VAL A 231 10.97 -0.18 -16.22
C VAL A 231 9.72 -1.01 -16.49
N LEU A 232 8.60 -0.64 -15.88
CA LEU A 232 7.31 -1.32 -16.10
C LEU A 232 6.60 -0.82 -17.35
N VAL A 233 6.54 0.50 -17.48
CA VAL A 233 5.83 1.17 -18.58
C VAL A 233 6.60 2.41 -18.98
N GLN A 234 6.72 2.61 -20.29
CA GLN A 234 7.19 3.88 -20.84
C GLN A 234 6.42 4.26 -22.09
N SER A 235 6.30 5.54 -22.35
CA SER A 235 5.67 6.08 -23.57
C SER A 235 6.28 7.41 -23.97
N GLY A 236 6.44 7.63 -25.28
CA GLY A 236 6.92 8.90 -25.84
C GLY A 236 8.39 9.25 -25.55
N LEU A 237 9.18 8.32 -25.02
CA LEU A 237 10.61 8.51 -24.75
C LEU A 237 11.43 8.07 -25.97
N GLN A 238 12.48 8.83 -26.28
CA GLN A 238 13.26 8.66 -27.52
C GLN A 238 14.67 8.08 -27.31
N THR A 239 15.17 8.08 -26.07
CA THR A 239 16.54 7.66 -25.74
C THR A 239 16.54 6.53 -24.71
N GLN A 240 17.65 5.78 -24.64
CA GLN A 240 17.84 4.78 -23.60
C GLN A 240 17.96 5.45 -22.22
N THR A 241 17.50 4.77 -21.19
CA THR A 241 17.65 5.20 -19.80
C THR A 241 19.14 5.32 -19.43
N PRO A 242 19.50 6.23 -18.53
CA PRO A 242 20.87 6.34 -18.03
C PRO A 242 21.37 5.02 -17.42
N ASP A 243 22.68 4.76 -17.52
CA ASP A 243 23.32 3.60 -16.89
C ASP A 243 23.42 3.75 -15.35
N ASN A 244 23.15 4.94 -14.81
CA ASN A 244 23.14 5.22 -13.38
C ASN A 244 21.98 4.53 -12.67
N ASP A 245 22.22 4.08 -11.44
CA ASP A 245 21.21 3.41 -10.62
C ASP A 245 19.96 4.29 -10.43
N PRO A 246 18.77 3.87 -10.90
CA PRO A 246 17.53 4.61 -10.75
C PRO A 246 17.02 4.67 -9.31
N LEU A 247 17.59 3.92 -8.37
CA LEU A 247 17.22 3.94 -6.95
C LEU A 247 17.32 5.34 -6.32
N VAL A 248 18.13 6.22 -6.89
CA VAL A 248 18.23 7.63 -6.44
C VAL A 248 16.89 8.37 -6.52
N LEU A 249 16.02 8.01 -7.49
CA LEU A 249 14.69 8.61 -7.64
C LEU A 249 13.70 8.14 -6.55
N PHE A 250 13.95 6.98 -5.95
CA PHE A 250 13.08 6.42 -4.91
C PHE A 250 13.24 7.09 -3.55
N ASN A 251 14.28 7.90 -3.37
CA ASN A 251 14.54 8.66 -2.15
C ASN A 251 13.80 10.01 -2.11
N LEU A 252 13.06 10.36 -3.16
CA LEU A 252 12.28 11.60 -3.19
C LEU A 252 11.10 11.51 -2.20
N PRO A 253 10.90 12.56 -1.34
CA PRO A 253 9.94 12.44 -0.24
C PRO A 253 8.48 12.66 -0.66
N ARG A 254 8.25 13.32 -1.81
CA ARG A 254 6.92 13.74 -2.26
C ARG A 254 6.87 13.92 -3.77
N VAL A 255 5.68 14.21 -4.27
CA VAL A 255 5.50 14.70 -5.65
C VAL A 255 6.23 16.03 -5.83
N MET A 256 7.10 16.09 -6.82
CA MET A 256 7.94 17.27 -7.09
C MET A 256 7.95 17.59 -8.58
N ALA A 257 7.96 18.89 -8.89
CA ALA A 257 8.32 19.35 -10.22
C ALA A 257 9.83 19.13 -10.44
N LEU A 258 10.22 18.81 -11.67
CA LEU A 258 11.62 18.53 -11.98
C LEU A 258 12.53 19.74 -11.67
N ASP A 259 12.03 20.95 -11.91
CA ASP A 259 12.74 22.21 -11.63
C ASP A 259 12.98 22.41 -10.13
N GLU A 260 12.02 22.05 -9.27
CA GLU A 260 12.17 22.10 -7.81
C GLU A 260 13.26 21.15 -7.28
N ILE A 261 13.44 19.99 -7.94
CA ILE A 261 14.47 19.03 -7.56
C ILE A 261 15.86 19.58 -7.90
N ALA A 262 15.98 20.22 -9.05
CA ALA A 262 17.23 20.83 -9.49
C ALA A 262 17.70 21.95 -8.55
N ASP A 263 16.78 22.77 -8.03
CA ASP A 263 17.09 23.91 -7.15
C ASP A 263 17.42 23.50 -5.70
N THR A 264 16.90 22.38 -5.22
CA THR A 264 16.99 22.01 -3.79
C THR A 264 18.35 21.38 -3.40
N GLN A 265 19.23 21.08 -4.35
CA GLN A 265 20.43 20.25 -4.10
C GLN A 265 21.75 21.01 -4.21
N SER A 266 22.16 21.67 -3.15
CA SER A 266 23.46 22.32 -3.12
C SER A 266 24.59 21.57 -2.38
N ASN A 267 24.41 20.47 -1.65
CA ASN A 267 25.42 20.00 -0.69
C ASN A 267 25.65 18.50 -0.43
N ASP A 268 25.40 17.53 -1.34
CA ASP A 268 25.73 16.13 -0.98
C ASP A 268 26.32 15.27 -2.13
N SER A 269 27.17 14.30 -1.77
CA SER A 269 27.98 13.47 -2.68
C SER A 269 27.25 12.33 -3.41
N SER A 270 25.95 12.15 -3.20
CA SER A 270 25.07 11.27 -4.00
C SER A 270 24.64 11.90 -5.35
N LYS A 271 25.26 13.02 -5.71
CA LYS A 271 24.89 13.93 -6.79
C LYS A 271 24.91 13.36 -8.19
N ASN A 272 25.96 12.63 -8.55
CA ASN A 272 26.19 12.25 -9.96
C ASN A 272 25.08 11.36 -10.56
N GLY A 273 24.46 10.50 -9.77
CA GLY A 273 23.40 9.62 -10.25
C GLY A 273 22.07 10.33 -10.45
N LEU A 274 21.68 11.21 -9.51
CA LEU A 274 20.41 11.93 -9.59
C LEU A 274 20.43 13.02 -10.66
N GLU A 275 21.53 13.74 -10.82
CA GLU A 275 21.71 14.74 -11.89
C GLU A 275 21.57 14.13 -13.29
N ALA A 276 22.14 12.92 -13.50
CA ALA A 276 22.01 12.20 -14.76
C ALA A 276 20.54 11.86 -15.07
N TRP A 277 19.79 11.41 -14.06
CA TRP A 277 18.36 11.12 -14.20
C TRP A 277 17.53 12.38 -14.42
N ILE A 278 17.81 13.48 -13.71
CA ILE A 278 17.12 14.77 -13.90
C ILE A 278 17.37 15.30 -15.32
N SER A 279 18.62 15.29 -15.80
CA SER A 279 18.98 15.71 -17.16
C SER A 279 18.24 14.86 -18.20
N TYR A 280 18.29 13.54 -18.07
CA TYR A 280 17.58 12.62 -18.95
C TYR A 280 16.08 12.90 -18.97
N LEU A 281 15.44 13.00 -17.81
CA LEU A 281 13.98 13.23 -17.70
C LEU A 281 13.59 14.58 -18.29
N SER A 282 14.42 15.62 -18.10
CA SER A 282 14.21 16.94 -18.67
C SER A 282 14.27 16.91 -20.22
N GLU A 283 15.30 16.25 -20.80
CA GLU A 283 15.42 16.04 -22.24
C GLU A 283 14.23 15.30 -22.82
N GLN A 284 13.66 14.34 -22.08
CA GLN A 284 12.46 13.59 -22.45
C GLN A 284 11.16 14.38 -22.24
N LYS A 285 11.24 15.64 -21.78
CA LYS A 285 10.09 16.50 -21.45
C LYS A 285 9.18 15.89 -20.39
N ILE A 286 9.75 15.21 -19.43
CA ILE A 286 9.13 14.86 -18.15
C ILE A 286 9.19 16.10 -17.27
N HIS A 287 8.10 16.44 -16.60
CA HIS A 287 8.01 17.64 -15.75
C HIS A 287 7.75 17.34 -14.29
N TYR A 288 7.18 16.19 -13.99
CA TYR A 288 6.86 15.80 -12.62
C TYR A 288 7.37 14.41 -12.31
N ILE A 289 7.85 14.21 -11.08
CA ILE A 289 8.20 12.90 -10.52
C ILE A 289 7.30 12.64 -9.32
N LEU A 290 6.62 11.50 -9.35
CA LEU A 290 5.68 11.07 -8.33
C LEU A 290 6.19 9.75 -7.71
N PRO A 291 6.74 9.78 -6.48
CA PRO A 291 7.07 8.55 -5.76
C PRO A 291 5.78 7.87 -5.28
N VAL A 292 5.71 6.56 -5.49
CA VAL A 292 4.59 5.72 -5.12
C VAL A 292 4.96 4.91 -3.89
N GLN A 293 4.34 5.26 -2.76
CA GLN A 293 4.68 4.67 -1.47
C GLN A 293 3.62 3.66 -1.03
N SER A 294 4.06 2.57 -0.43
CA SER A 294 3.21 1.60 0.24
C SER A 294 3.87 1.21 1.57
N GLN A 295 3.13 1.30 2.67
CA GLN A 295 3.61 0.97 4.02
C GLN A 295 4.92 1.68 4.43
N GLY A 296 5.12 2.93 3.96
CA GLY A 296 6.29 3.74 4.29
C GLY A 296 7.53 3.47 3.40
N GLU A 297 7.44 2.55 2.45
CA GLU A 297 8.50 2.30 1.46
C GLU A 297 8.07 2.79 0.08
N THR A 298 8.99 3.45 -0.64
CA THR A 298 8.79 3.81 -2.05
C THR A 298 9.01 2.58 -2.93
N LEU A 299 7.95 2.08 -3.54
CA LEU A 299 7.96 0.88 -4.37
C LEU A 299 7.99 1.19 -5.87
N GLY A 300 7.57 2.39 -6.24
CA GLY A 300 7.58 2.83 -7.61
C GLY A 300 7.85 4.32 -7.73
N VAL A 301 8.28 4.74 -8.90
CA VAL A 301 8.42 6.15 -9.25
C VAL A 301 7.88 6.34 -10.65
N ILE A 302 6.92 7.25 -10.80
CA ILE A 302 6.44 7.64 -12.12
C ILE A 302 6.88 9.05 -12.47
N GLY A 303 7.58 9.19 -13.58
CA GLY A 303 7.87 10.46 -14.23
C GLY A 303 6.83 10.75 -15.31
N ILE A 304 6.24 11.94 -15.34
CA ILE A 304 5.22 12.34 -16.29
C ILE A 304 5.51 13.71 -16.92
N GLY A 305 5.21 13.83 -18.19
CA GLY A 305 5.24 15.09 -18.94
C GLY A 305 3.91 15.84 -18.88
N ASN A 306 3.87 17.00 -19.55
CA ASN A 306 2.65 17.76 -19.75
C ASN A 306 1.67 17.01 -20.69
N LYS A 307 0.44 17.50 -20.75
CA LYS A 307 -0.57 16.99 -21.69
C LYS A 307 -0.10 17.12 -23.13
N SER A 308 -0.62 16.28 -24.01
CA SER A 308 -0.36 16.37 -25.46
C SER A 308 -0.77 17.71 -26.06
N THR A 309 -1.69 18.44 -25.40
CA THR A 309 -2.12 19.80 -25.75
C THR A 309 -1.11 20.88 -25.33
N GLY A 310 -0.04 20.53 -24.60
CA GLY A 310 0.93 21.47 -24.02
C GLY A 310 0.48 22.10 -22.70
N GLN A 311 -0.70 21.78 -22.19
CA GLN A 311 -1.18 22.29 -20.92
C GLN A 311 -0.46 21.61 -19.74
N VAL A 312 -0.17 22.39 -18.71
CA VAL A 312 0.36 21.94 -17.42
C VAL A 312 -0.71 21.12 -16.69
N LEU A 313 -0.30 20.10 -15.99
CA LEU A 313 -1.20 19.27 -15.19
C LEU A 313 -1.65 20.02 -13.93
N ALA A 314 -2.95 20.00 -13.66
CA ALA A 314 -3.50 20.49 -12.41
C ALA A 314 -3.17 19.53 -11.26
N ARG A 315 -3.21 20.03 -10.02
CA ARG A 315 -2.91 19.24 -8.82
C ARG A 315 -3.83 18.02 -8.70
N GLU A 316 -5.10 18.19 -9.03
CA GLU A 316 -6.08 17.11 -9.04
C GLU A 316 -5.72 15.99 -10.02
N GLU A 317 -5.12 16.34 -11.15
CA GLU A 317 -4.69 15.37 -12.16
C GLU A 317 -3.42 14.62 -11.74
N LEU A 318 -2.51 15.28 -11.03
CA LEU A 318 -1.35 14.63 -10.39
C LEU A 318 -1.80 13.64 -9.30
N ASP A 319 -2.80 14.02 -8.47
CA ASP A 319 -3.40 13.15 -7.46
C ASP A 319 -4.06 11.92 -8.10
N PHE A 320 -4.72 12.09 -9.26
CA PHE A 320 -5.29 10.97 -10.01
C PHE A 320 -4.21 10.02 -10.53
N VAL A 321 -3.14 10.54 -11.14
CA VAL A 321 -2.00 9.71 -11.60
C VAL A 321 -1.38 8.94 -10.44
N LEU A 322 -1.18 9.59 -9.29
CA LEU A 322 -0.64 8.95 -8.10
C LEU A 322 -1.55 7.81 -7.61
N SER A 323 -2.87 8.07 -7.57
CA SER A 323 -3.86 7.07 -7.17
C SER A 323 -3.89 5.88 -8.14
N LEU A 324 -3.89 6.13 -9.44
CA LEU A 324 -3.81 5.10 -10.49
C LEU A 324 -2.54 4.26 -10.34
N THR A 325 -1.39 4.91 -10.14
CA THR A 325 -0.10 4.22 -9.99
C THR A 325 -0.05 3.38 -8.72
N ASN A 326 -0.63 3.88 -7.62
CA ASN A 326 -0.78 3.11 -6.38
C ASN A 326 -1.61 1.84 -6.60
N LEU A 327 -2.74 1.94 -7.33
CA LEU A 327 -3.55 0.77 -7.68
C LEU A 327 -2.75 -0.26 -8.48
N VAL A 328 -1.94 0.18 -9.44
CA VAL A 328 -1.07 -0.71 -10.23
C VAL A 328 -0.04 -1.39 -9.34
N VAL A 329 0.67 -0.65 -8.47
CA VAL A 329 1.66 -1.20 -7.54
C VAL A 329 1.05 -2.25 -6.61
N LEU A 330 -0.13 -1.97 -6.04
CA LEU A 330 -0.84 -2.92 -5.18
C LEU A 330 -1.22 -4.20 -5.92
N ASN A 331 -1.67 -4.09 -7.17
CA ASN A 331 -2.00 -5.27 -7.99
C ASN A 331 -0.76 -6.05 -8.43
N ILE A 332 0.37 -5.40 -8.72
CA ILE A 332 1.64 -6.09 -8.97
C ILE A 332 2.03 -6.94 -7.76
N LYS A 333 2.01 -6.35 -6.55
CA LYS A 333 2.30 -7.09 -5.31
C LYS A 333 1.33 -8.27 -5.12
N ARG A 334 0.04 -8.06 -5.38
CA ARG A 334 -0.95 -9.13 -5.32
C ARG A 334 -0.61 -10.29 -6.25
N ILE A 335 -0.27 -9.99 -7.52
CA ILE A 335 0.12 -11.01 -8.51
C ILE A 335 1.38 -11.76 -8.05
N GLN A 336 2.39 -11.06 -7.54
CA GLN A 336 3.61 -11.68 -7.02
C GLN A 336 3.32 -12.63 -5.86
N LEU A 337 2.53 -12.21 -4.87
CA LEU A 337 2.14 -13.04 -3.74
C LEU A 337 1.31 -14.27 -4.16
N LEU A 338 0.39 -14.11 -5.11
CA LEU A 338 -0.39 -15.23 -5.64
C LEU A 338 0.51 -16.26 -6.36
N ASN A 339 1.48 -15.81 -7.14
CA ASN A 339 2.41 -16.70 -7.82
C ASN A 339 3.31 -17.46 -6.82
N GLU A 340 3.80 -16.77 -5.79
CA GLU A 340 4.56 -17.41 -4.71
C GLU A 340 3.71 -18.45 -3.97
N GLN A 341 2.46 -18.12 -3.66
CA GLN A 341 1.54 -19.04 -3.01
C GLN A 341 1.26 -20.29 -3.87
N LEU A 342 1.07 -20.11 -5.18
CA LEU A 342 0.87 -21.22 -6.12
C LEU A 342 2.09 -22.14 -6.19
N LEU A 343 3.30 -21.56 -6.26
CA LEU A 343 4.54 -22.32 -6.24
C LEU A 343 4.70 -23.13 -4.95
N ASN A 344 4.43 -22.49 -3.80
CA ASN A 344 4.47 -23.16 -2.50
C ASN A 344 3.43 -24.29 -2.41
N GLN A 345 2.23 -24.11 -2.95
CA GLN A 345 1.21 -25.17 -2.99
C GLN A 345 1.64 -26.34 -3.88
N GLN A 346 2.26 -26.06 -5.03
CA GLN A 346 2.79 -27.12 -5.90
C GLN A 346 3.89 -27.90 -5.19
N PHE A 347 4.84 -27.21 -4.56
CA PHE A 347 5.92 -27.82 -3.80
C PHE A 347 5.39 -28.71 -2.65
N GLN A 348 4.36 -28.24 -1.91
CA GLN A 348 3.73 -29.03 -0.86
C GLN A 348 3.10 -30.32 -1.39
N LYS A 349 2.43 -30.27 -2.54
CA LYS A 349 1.86 -31.47 -3.18
C LYS A 349 2.93 -32.47 -3.60
N GLU A 350 4.06 -32.01 -4.11
CA GLU A 350 5.20 -32.87 -4.45
C GLU A 350 5.77 -33.57 -3.22
N LEU A 351 5.90 -32.84 -2.09
CA LEU A 351 6.32 -33.43 -0.82
C LEU A 351 5.32 -34.46 -0.29
N GLU A 352 4.02 -34.20 -0.38
CA GLU A 352 2.97 -35.18 0.02
C GLU A 352 3.06 -36.47 -0.81
N LEU A 353 3.35 -36.36 -2.11
CA LEU A 353 3.56 -37.51 -2.97
C LEU A 353 4.83 -38.29 -2.57
N ALA A 354 5.93 -37.58 -2.34
CA ALA A 354 7.19 -38.18 -1.86
C ALA A 354 7.00 -38.90 -0.52
N GLN A 355 6.26 -38.31 0.42
CA GLN A 355 5.91 -38.93 1.69
C GLN A 355 5.11 -40.24 1.48
N THR A 356 4.16 -40.22 0.56
CA THR A 356 3.35 -41.40 0.25
C THR A 356 4.21 -42.54 -0.29
N ILE A 357 5.18 -42.23 -1.17
CA ILE A 357 6.14 -43.22 -1.69
C ILE A 357 7.02 -43.74 -0.56
N GLN A 358 7.62 -42.84 0.25
CA GLN A 358 8.49 -43.21 1.34
C GLN A 358 7.80 -44.09 2.41
N LYS A 359 6.54 -43.76 2.78
CA LYS A 359 5.74 -44.60 3.66
C LYS A 359 5.49 -46.02 3.09
N GLY A 360 5.62 -46.17 1.77
CA GLY A 360 5.55 -47.47 1.09
C GLY A 360 6.81 -48.31 1.25
N LEU A 361 7.96 -47.68 1.56
CA LEU A 361 9.26 -48.37 1.75
C LEU A 361 9.42 -48.93 3.18
N ILE A 362 8.66 -48.44 4.12
CA ILE A 362 8.66 -48.91 5.52
C ILE A 362 7.58 -49.98 5.69
N PRO A 363 7.85 -51.08 6.44
CA PRO A 363 6.89 -52.16 6.57
C PRO A 363 5.60 -51.73 7.25
N LYS A 364 4.46 -51.93 6.58
CA LYS A 364 3.12 -51.65 7.11
C LYS A 364 2.63 -52.72 8.09
N LYS A 365 3.19 -53.91 8.00
CA LYS A 365 2.88 -55.05 8.87
C LYS A 365 4.18 -55.77 9.19
N LEU A 366 4.42 -56.02 10.43
CA LEU A 366 5.59 -56.79 10.88
C LEU A 366 5.29 -58.30 10.77
N PRO A 367 6.28 -59.11 10.43
CA PRO A 367 6.10 -60.58 10.39
C PRO A 367 5.90 -61.11 11.82
N ASN A 368 5.13 -62.17 11.94
CA ASN A 368 4.96 -62.85 13.20
C ASN A 368 6.10 -63.86 13.38
N ILE A 369 7.02 -63.58 14.31
CA ILE A 369 8.18 -64.45 14.64
C ILE A 369 7.82 -65.25 15.89
N LYS A 370 7.88 -66.56 15.79
CA LYS A 370 7.55 -67.43 16.90
C LYS A 370 8.42 -67.16 18.13
N GLY A 371 7.81 -66.80 19.23
CA GLY A 371 8.50 -66.51 20.51
C GLY A 371 8.90 -65.05 20.71
N LEU A 372 8.64 -64.18 19.71
CA LEU A 372 8.88 -62.74 19.80
C LEU A 372 7.58 -61.95 19.66
N ASP A 373 7.36 -60.96 20.51
CA ASP A 373 6.35 -59.94 20.36
C ASP A 373 7.03 -58.65 19.91
N ILE A 374 6.60 -58.10 18.75
CA ILE A 374 7.35 -57.04 18.07
C ILE A 374 6.40 -55.87 17.76
N ALA A 375 6.82 -54.68 18.15
CA ALA A 375 6.18 -53.42 17.79
C ALA A 375 7.22 -52.44 17.23
N ALA A 376 6.82 -51.69 16.20
CA ALA A 376 7.66 -50.64 15.65
C ALA A 376 6.81 -49.44 15.20
N LYS A 377 7.37 -48.25 15.30
CA LYS A 377 6.74 -47.00 14.92
C LYS A 377 7.76 -46.01 14.40
N ASN A 378 7.49 -45.37 13.30
CA ASN A 378 8.24 -44.22 12.77
C ASN A 378 7.37 -42.98 12.82
N ILE A 379 7.89 -41.89 13.40
CA ILE A 379 7.22 -40.56 13.47
C ILE A 379 8.22 -39.55 12.94
N PRO A 380 8.18 -39.22 11.63
CA PRO A 380 9.10 -38.25 11.06
C PRO A 380 8.91 -36.86 11.66
N SER A 381 10.02 -36.12 11.87
CA SER A 381 9.98 -34.72 12.33
C SER A 381 9.50 -33.75 11.26
N GLU A 382 9.67 -34.08 9.98
CA GLU A 382 9.19 -33.34 8.82
C GLU A 382 8.23 -34.23 8.00
N GLN A 383 7.75 -33.72 6.82
CA GLN A 383 6.87 -34.52 5.97
C GLN A 383 7.54 -35.79 5.46
N ILE A 384 8.84 -35.75 5.21
CA ILE A 384 9.70 -36.88 4.83
C ILE A 384 10.97 -36.84 5.69
N GLY A 385 11.49 -38.00 6.04
CA GLY A 385 12.60 -38.13 7.00
C GLY A 385 13.74 -39.03 6.52
N GLY A 386 14.85 -39.03 7.30
CA GLY A 386 16.01 -39.90 7.13
C GLY A 386 15.86 -41.25 7.83
N ASP A 387 15.05 -41.29 8.88
CA ASP A 387 14.84 -42.47 9.70
C ASP A 387 14.27 -43.64 8.91
N TYR A 388 14.81 -44.81 9.13
CA TYR A 388 14.40 -46.05 8.48
C TYR A 388 14.39 -47.19 9.50
N PHE A 389 13.39 -48.06 9.37
CA PHE A 389 13.42 -49.39 9.96
C PHE A 389 12.78 -50.38 9.00
N ASP A 390 13.23 -51.64 9.07
CA ASP A 390 12.65 -52.75 8.35
C ASP A 390 12.74 -54.06 9.11
N LEU A 391 11.82 -54.96 8.81
CA LEU A 391 11.84 -56.35 9.33
C LEU A 391 11.13 -57.26 8.34
N PHE A 392 11.86 -58.16 7.74
CA PHE A 392 11.33 -59.12 6.79
C PHE A 392 12.01 -60.48 6.86
N GLN A 393 11.34 -61.50 6.33
CA GLN A 393 11.85 -62.90 6.34
C GLN A 393 12.79 -63.16 5.16
N LEU A 394 13.89 -63.84 5.42
CA LEU A 394 14.85 -64.31 4.43
C LEU A 394 14.46 -65.67 3.86
N ASN A 395 15.10 -66.09 2.74
CA ASN A 395 14.81 -67.38 2.09
C ASN A 395 15.18 -68.61 2.91
N ASP A 396 16.08 -68.47 3.89
CA ASP A 396 16.48 -69.53 4.79
C ASP A 396 15.61 -69.68 6.03
N GLY A 397 14.53 -68.91 6.11
CA GLY A 397 13.59 -68.89 7.23
C GLY A 397 13.97 -68.01 8.41
N SER A 398 15.15 -67.39 8.38
CA SER A 398 15.58 -66.36 9.33
C SER A 398 14.94 -65.04 9.01
N TYR A 399 15.14 -64.03 9.88
CA TYR A 399 14.59 -62.68 9.67
C TYR A 399 15.72 -61.65 9.70
N LEU A 400 15.57 -60.61 8.90
CA LEU A 400 16.47 -59.44 8.89
C LEU A 400 15.73 -58.24 9.47
N LEU A 401 16.27 -57.68 10.59
CA LEU A 401 15.84 -56.42 11.16
C LEU A 401 16.90 -55.37 10.90
N SER A 402 16.49 -54.18 10.50
CA SER A 402 17.39 -53.05 10.26
C SER A 402 16.79 -51.76 10.82
N ILE A 403 17.66 -50.89 11.33
CA ILE A 403 17.33 -49.51 11.72
C ILE A 403 18.46 -48.58 11.32
N ALA A 404 18.13 -47.41 10.84
CA ALA A 404 19.08 -46.41 10.36
C ALA A 404 18.56 -44.99 10.55
N ASP A 405 19.48 -44.05 10.64
CA ASP A 405 19.23 -42.65 10.55
C ASP A 405 20.23 -41.99 9.61
N VAL A 406 19.71 -41.22 8.65
CA VAL A 406 20.49 -40.51 7.63
C VAL A 406 20.71 -39.08 8.09
N THR A 407 21.97 -38.63 8.12
CA THR A 407 22.30 -37.24 8.44
C THR A 407 21.56 -36.25 7.56
N GLY A 408 21.05 -35.16 8.19
CA GLY A 408 20.25 -34.13 7.52
C GLY A 408 18.76 -34.42 7.55
N LYS A 409 17.98 -33.58 6.90
CA LYS A 409 16.49 -33.64 6.92
C LYS A 409 15.92 -33.42 5.52
N GLY A 410 14.66 -33.77 5.37
CA GLY A 410 13.90 -33.51 4.14
C GLY A 410 14.29 -34.42 2.97
N VAL A 411 14.17 -33.90 1.74
CA VAL A 411 14.30 -34.67 0.50
C VAL A 411 15.64 -35.39 0.32
N PRO A 412 16.81 -34.78 0.59
CA PRO A 412 18.10 -35.48 0.45
C PRO A 412 18.22 -36.73 1.34
N ALA A 413 17.85 -36.60 2.61
CA ALA A 413 17.88 -37.70 3.57
C ALA A 413 16.90 -38.81 3.17
N ALA A 414 15.69 -38.46 2.71
CA ALA A 414 14.70 -39.43 2.23
C ALA A 414 15.15 -40.22 1.01
N LEU A 415 15.87 -39.60 0.09
CA LEU A 415 16.44 -40.28 -1.09
C LEU A 415 17.52 -41.29 -0.71
N LEU A 416 18.39 -40.95 0.24
CA LEU A 416 19.42 -41.85 0.73
C LEU A 416 18.84 -43.00 1.53
N MET A 417 17.82 -42.75 2.33
CA MET A 417 17.06 -43.79 3.02
C MET A 417 16.47 -44.80 2.01
N ALA A 418 15.89 -44.32 0.93
CA ALA A 418 15.35 -45.18 -0.12
C ALA A 418 16.45 -46.01 -0.83
N ASN A 419 17.63 -45.40 -1.07
CA ASN A 419 18.79 -46.14 -1.59
C ASN A 419 19.26 -47.21 -0.63
N LEU A 420 19.38 -46.91 0.65
CA LEU A 420 19.74 -47.85 1.70
C LEU A 420 18.75 -49.03 1.73
N GLN A 421 17.44 -48.75 1.77
CA GLN A 421 16.38 -49.77 1.75
C GLN A 421 16.53 -50.67 0.53
N ALA A 422 16.70 -50.13 -0.68
CA ALA A 422 16.86 -50.91 -1.91
C ALA A 422 18.11 -51.82 -1.86
N MET A 423 19.22 -51.32 -1.33
CA MET A 423 20.44 -52.12 -1.17
C MET A 423 20.28 -53.25 -0.17
N ILE A 424 19.65 -52.97 1.00
CA ILE A 424 19.38 -53.98 2.00
C ILE A 424 18.58 -55.15 1.39
N HIS A 425 17.49 -54.82 0.70
CA HIS A 425 16.66 -55.85 0.04
C HIS A 425 17.38 -56.59 -1.09
N ALA A 426 18.20 -55.89 -1.90
CA ALA A 426 18.96 -56.53 -2.96
C ALA A 426 20.05 -57.47 -2.43
N LEU A 427 20.75 -57.06 -1.37
CA LEU A 427 21.82 -57.89 -0.77
C LEU A 427 21.26 -59.03 0.10
N ALA A 428 20.07 -58.84 0.71
CA ALA A 428 19.38 -59.91 1.44
C ALA A 428 18.98 -61.11 0.57
N LEU A 429 18.89 -60.96 -0.73
CA LEU A 429 18.62 -62.03 -1.71
C LEU A 429 19.88 -62.77 -2.15
N GLN A 430 21.05 -62.28 -1.77
CA GLN A 430 22.35 -62.90 -2.15
C GLN A 430 22.88 -63.77 -1.02
N ASP A 431 23.70 -64.76 -1.37
CA ASP A 431 24.41 -65.60 -0.39
C ASP A 431 25.66 -64.85 0.09
N THR A 432 25.45 -63.81 0.89
CA THR A 432 26.51 -62.95 1.46
C THR A 432 26.34 -62.79 2.94
N THR A 433 27.44 -62.58 3.66
CA THR A 433 27.38 -62.33 5.10
C THR A 433 27.00 -60.91 5.39
N ILE A 434 26.41 -60.66 6.58
CA ILE A 434 26.00 -59.30 6.97
C ILE A 434 27.19 -58.34 7.06
N GLU A 435 28.40 -58.81 7.41
CA GLU A 435 29.61 -58.00 7.44
C GLU A 435 30.03 -57.55 6.05
N THR A 436 30.06 -58.48 5.08
CA THR A 436 30.40 -58.18 3.69
C THR A 436 29.33 -57.26 3.03
N ALA A 437 28.08 -57.52 3.32
CA ALA A 437 26.97 -56.69 2.84
C ALA A 437 27.05 -55.24 3.41
N THR A 438 27.41 -55.08 4.72
CA THR A 438 27.62 -53.74 5.32
C THR A 438 28.73 -52.99 4.60
N GLY A 439 29.88 -53.65 4.31
CA GLY A 439 30.97 -53.03 3.56
C GLY A 439 30.55 -52.60 2.14
N THR A 440 29.76 -53.44 1.47
CA THR A 440 29.22 -53.09 0.14
C THR A 440 28.30 -51.87 0.16
N ILE A 441 27.42 -51.81 1.17
CA ILE A 441 26.54 -50.63 1.38
C ILE A 441 27.37 -49.39 1.67
N ASN A 442 28.36 -49.50 2.56
CA ASN A 442 29.24 -48.40 2.94
C ASN A 442 29.96 -47.83 1.69
N ASP A 443 30.59 -48.66 0.90
CA ASP A 443 31.35 -48.23 -0.28
C ASP A 443 30.46 -47.62 -1.34
N PHE A 444 29.22 -48.10 -1.46
CA PHE A 444 28.22 -47.50 -2.34
C PHE A 444 27.82 -46.10 -1.84
N ILE A 445 27.49 -45.95 -0.59
CA ILE A 445 27.11 -44.65 0.00
C ILE A 445 28.31 -43.69 -0.11
N TYR A 446 29.49 -44.09 0.31
CA TYR A 446 30.69 -43.27 0.25
C TYR A 446 30.98 -42.74 -1.16
N THR A 447 30.81 -43.58 -2.19
CA THR A 447 31.12 -43.22 -3.59
C THR A 447 30.09 -42.27 -4.17
N ASN A 448 28.83 -42.34 -3.73
CA ASN A 448 27.71 -41.67 -4.37
C ASN A 448 27.13 -40.50 -3.56
N THR A 449 27.71 -40.16 -2.39
CA THR A 449 27.26 -39.04 -1.56
C THR A 449 28.39 -38.04 -1.26
N PRO A 450 28.07 -36.77 -1.01
CA PRO A 450 29.04 -35.81 -0.48
C PRO A 450 29.64 -36.25 0.85
N ALA A 451 30.89 -35.81 1.13
CA ALA A 451 31.66 -36.26 2.29
C ALA A 451 31.07 -35.89 3.68
N ASP A 452 30.13 -35.00 3.71
CA ASP A 452 29.41 -34.54 4.94
C ASP A 452 28.13 -35.33 5.20
N ILE A 453 27.81 -36.31 4.34
CA ILE A 453 26.59 -37.10 4.47
C ILE A 453 26.97 -38.55 4.79
N PHE A 454 26.43 -39.04 5.90
CA PHE A 454 26.64 -40.41 6.36
C PHE A 454 25.34 -40.97 6.96
N ILE A 455 25.31 -42.28 7.19
CA ILE A 455 24.14 -42.97 7.74
C ILE A 455 24.61 -43.76 8.99
N THR A 456 23.96 -43.55 10.11
CA THR A 456 24.08 -44.46 11.23
C THR A 456 23.20 -45.67 10.97
N PHE A 457 23.74 -46.84 11.09
CA PHE A 457 23.03 -48.05 10.67
C PHE A 457 23.30 -49.22 11.61
N PHE A 458 22.22 -49.88 11.98
CA PHE A 458 22.27 -51.16 12.71
C PHE A 458 21.41 -52.17 11.97
N TRP A 459 21.88 -53.36 11.84
CA TRP A 459 21.04 -54.48 11.42
C TRP A 459 21.41 -55.79 12.12
N THR A 460 20.44 -56.69 12.20
CA THR A 460 20.60 -57.99 12.81
C THR A 460 19.84 -59.05 12.04
N LYS A 461 20.49 -60.22 11.87
CA LYS A 461 19.85 -61.45 11.42
C LYS A 461 19.36 -62.17 12.66
N ILE A 462 18.05 -62.38 12.72
CA ILE A 462 17.41 -63.23 13.74
C ILE A 462 17.32 -64.62 13.16
N GLU A 463 18.06 -65.54 13.77
CA GLU A 463 18.07 -66.92 13.27
C GLU A 463 16.70 -67.59 13.39
N ALA A 464 16.50 -68.73 12.65
CA ALA A 464 15.20 -69.40 12.58
C ALA A 464 14.71 -69.94 13.95
N ASP A 465 15.60 -70.03 14.94
CA ASP A 465 15.29 -70.40 16.32
C ASP A 465 14.55 -69.28 17.09
N GLY A 466 14.54 -68.05 16.54
CA GLY A 466 13.93 -66.86 17.13
C GLY A 466 14.67 -66.36 18.38
N LYS A 467 15.90 -66.84 18.65
CA LYS A 467 16.66 -66.50 19.89
C LYS A 467 18.02 -65.91 19.57
N THR A 468 18.67 -66.39 18.53
CA THR A 468 20.06 -65.97 18.20
C THR A 468 20.01 -64.75 17.29
N LEU A 469 20.62 -63.67 17.76
CA LEU A 469 20.84 -62.45 17.00
C LEU A 469 22.30 -62.45 16.48
N LYS A 470 22.50 -62.34 15.16
CA LYS A 470 23.80 -62.01 14.59
C LYS A 470 23.73 -60.58 14.07
N PHE A 471 24.52 -59.65 14.60
CA PHE A 471 24.34 -58.22 14.33
C PHE A 471 25.64 -57.53 13.91
N VAL A 472 25.50 -56.38 13.25
CA VAL A 472 26.53 -55.39 12.92
C VAL A 472 25.98 -54.02 13.26
N ASN A 473 26.73 -53.25 14.08
CA ASN A 473 26.46 -51.85 14.34
C ASN A 473 27.43 -50.97 13.52
N ALA A 474 26.94 -50.20 12.59
CA ALA A 474 27.69 -49.23 11.82
C ALA A 474 27.46 -47.83 12.37
N GLY A 475 27.89 -47.57 13.60
CA GLY A 475 27.84 -46.28 14.28
C GLY A 475 26.44 -45.79 14.64
N HIS A 476 25.46 -46.69 14.73
CA HIS A 476 24.13 -46.36 15.20
C HIS A 476 24.05 -46.40 16.72
N ASP A 477 23.08 -45.68 17.31
CA ASP A 477 22.78 -45.77 18.73
C ASP A 477 22.63 -47.23 19.13
N HIS A 478 23.34 -47.61 20.21
CA HIS A 478 23.42 -49.01 20.57
C HIS A 478 22.06 -49.54 21.01
N PRO A 479 21.50 -50.55 20.35
CA PRO A 479 20.31 -51.22 20.84
C PRO A 479 20.55 -51.78 22.24
N ILE A 480 19.56 -51.65 23.10
CA ILE A 480 19.64 -52.01 24.49
C ILE A 480 18.79 -53.23 24.76
N ILE A 481 19.37 -54.22 25.45
CA ILE A 481 18.66 -55.41 25.93
C ILE A 481 18.52 -55.33 27.44
N PHE A 482 17.33 -55.44 27.92
CA PHE A 482 17.03 -55.56 29.36
C PHE A 482 16.66 -57.00 29.70
N ARG A 483 17.40 -57.59 30.63
CA ARG A 483 17.21 -58.95 31.12
C ARG A 483 16.95 -58.92 32.62
N LYS A 484 15.96 -59.64 33.06
CA LYS A 484 15.70 -59.81 34.48
C LYS A 484 16.70 -60.82 35.08
N SER A 485 17.56 -60.42 36.03
CA SER A 485 18.55 -61.30 36.66
C SER A 485 17.88 -62.44 37.45
N GLU A 486 18.47 -63.64 37.37
CA GLU A 486 17.97 -64.81 38.08
C GLU A 486 18.28 -64.78 39.56
N ALA A 487 19.13 -63.83 40.03
CA ALA A 487 19.71 -63.86 41.35
C ALA A 487 18.74 -63.61 42.51
N ASP A 488 17.48 -63.18 42.28
CA ASP A 488 16.53 -62.83 43.31
C ASP A 488 15.10 -63.35 43.04
N ARG A 489 14.94 -64.66 42.96
CA ARG A 489 13.58 -65.27 42.91
C ARG A 489 12.88 -65.33 44.30
N THR A 490 13.49 -64.79 45.37
CA THR A 490 12.95 -64.81 46.70
C THR A 490 12.32 -63.55 47.22
N ASP A 491 12.50 -62.40 46.51
CA ASP A 491 11.89 -61.13 46.87
C ASP A 491 11.31 -60.44 45.59
N GLU A 492 9.99 -60.38 45.49
CA GLU A 492 9.27 -59.75 44.33
C GLU A 492 9.58 -58.25 44.14
N ASN A 493 10.24 -57.58 45.09
CA ASN A 493 10.53 -56.15 45.10
C ASN A 493 11.98 -55.75 44.75
N SER A 494 12.91 -56.69 44.50
CA SER A 494 14.31 -56.37 44.20
C SER A 494 14.89 -57.03 42.96
N ALA A 495 14.08 -57.11 41.89
CA ALA A 495 14.57 -57.62 40.60
C ALA A 495 15.65 -56.68 40.03
N GLN A 496 16.91 -57.09 40.09
CA GLN A 496 17.99 -56.41 39.34
C GLN A 496 17.79 -56.65 37.85
N ILE A 497 17.79 -55.54 37.05
CA ILE A 497 17.72 -55.57 35.60
C ILE A 497 19.16 -55.46 35.11
N GLU A 498 19.62 -56.46 34.39
CA GLU A 498 20.87 -56.43 33.64
C GLU A 498 20.63 -55.76 32.31
N GLN A 499 21.55 -54.88 31.90
CA GLN A 499 21.51 -54.15 30.65
C GLN A 499 22.70 -54.58 29.77
N PHE A 500 22.40 -54.90 28.51
CA PHE A 500 23.42 -55.20 27.49
C PHE A 500 23.27 -54.28 26.33
N GLU A 501 24.39 -53.85 25.70
CA GLU A 501 24.41 -52.99 24.54
C GLU A 501 24.99 -53.75 23.34
N LEU A 502 24.36 -53.57 22.17
CA LEU A 502 24.81 -54.20 20.95
C LEU A 502 25.67 -53.21 20.14
N SER A 503 26.97 -53.13 20.47
CA SER A 503 27.89 -52.10 19.99
C SER A 503 28.86 -52.59 18.87
N GLU A 504 29.05 -53.91 18.73
CA GLU A 504 30.03 -54.43 17.81
C GLU A 504 29.69 -54.19 16.33
N GLY A 505 30.72 -53.76 15.52
CA GLY A 505 30.50 -53.51 14.10
C GLY A 505 31.60 -52.72 13.45
N GLY A 506 31.38 -51.41 13.20
CA GLY A 506 32.33 -50.54 12.55
C GLY A 506 31.87 -49.06 12.49
N LEU A 507 32.47 -48.30 11.59
CA LEU A 507 32.17 -46.89 11.42
C LEU A 507 30.80 -46.68 10.77
N VAL A 508 30.23 -45.47 10.92
CA VAL A 508 29.03 -45.04 10.20
C VAL A 508 29.18 -45.20 8.68
N LEU A 509 28.11 -45.55 7.98
CA LEU A 509 28.15 -45.77 6.54
C LEU A 509 28.38 -44.44 5.77
N GLY A 510 29.26 -44.46 4.81
CA GLY A 510 29.52 -43.34 3.92
C GLY A 510 30.58 -42.35 4.40
N ALA A 511 31.03 -42.40 5.65
CA ALA A 511 32.03 -41.46 6.16
C ALA A 511 33.44 -41.73 5.56
N LEU A 512 33.84 -43.01 5.45
CA LEU A 512 35.10 -43.42 4.89
C LEU A 512 34.91 -44.69 4.03
N PRO A 513 35.81 -44.98 3.05
CA PRO A 513 35.74 -46.24 2.34
C PRO A 513 36.03 -47.41 3.31
N THR A 514 35.60 -48.60 2.96
CA THR A 514 35.80 -49.80 3.77
C THR A 514 37.28 -50.19 3.80
N ILE A 515 38.07 -49.61 4.69
CA ILE A 515 39.50 -49.93 4.91
C ILE A 515 39.60 -51.12 5.84
N THR A 516 38.78 -51.14 6.88
CA THR A 516 38.69 -52.24 7.85
C THR A 516 37.35 -52.93 7.66
N PRO A 517 37.31 -54.26 7.52
CA PRO A 517 36.06 -54.99 7.40
C PRO A 517 35.17 -54.79 8.63
N TYR A 518 33.86 -54.67 8.40
CA TYR A 518 32.88 -54.67 9.50
C TYR A 518 32.93 -56.02 10.22
N THR A 519 32.74 -55.99 11.53
CA THR A 519 32.70 -57.19 12.38
C THR A 519 31.27 -57.45 12.82
N SER A 520 30.89 -58.69 13.00
CA SER A 520 29.62 -59.08 13.61
C SER A 520 29.83 -59.71 14.98
N SER A 521 28.83 -59.58 15.81
CA SER A 521 28.75 -60.32 17.07
C SER A 521 27.43 -61.06 17.21
N TYR A 522 27.36 -61.93 18.17
CA TYR A 522 26.18 -62.76 18.46
C TYR A 522 25.66 -62.45 19.85
N PHE A 523 24.35 -62.44 19.95
CA PHE A 523 23.66 -62.35 21.22
C PHE A 523 22.52 -63.37 21.28
N THR A 524 22.40 -64.09 22.42
CA THR A 524 21.32 -65.06 22.58
C THR A 524 20.27 -64.53 23.53
N LEU A 525 19.07 -64.37 23.05
CA LEU A 525 17.91 -63.92 23.78
C LEU A 525 17.39 -65.00 24.72
N GLU A 526 17.01 -64.58 25.90
CA GLU A 526 16.32 -65.41 26.92
C GLU A 526 14.83 -65.03 27.00
N ALA A 527 14.08 -65.89 27.65
CA ALA A 527 12.65 -65.60 27.83
C ALA A 527 12.46 -64.30 28.70
N ASN A 528 11.60 -63.42 28.24
CA ASN A 528 11.28 -62.10 28.84
C ASN A 528 12.37 -61.03 28.68
N ASP A 529 13.38 -61.23 27.84
CA ASP A 529 14.26 -60.14 27.42
C ASP A 529 13.43 -59.08 26.66
N VAL A 530 13.74 -57.81 26.87
CA VAL A 530 13.17 -56.68 26.13
C VAL A 530 14.30 -56.02 25.35
N VAL A 531 14.18 -55.99 24.04
CA VAL A 531 15.17 -55.34 23.13
C VAL A 531 14.58 -54.05 22.61
N ILE A 532 15.29 -52.94 22.72
CA ILE A 532 14.86 -51.63 22.25
C ILE A 532 15.84 -51.14 21.18
N PHE A 533 15.32 -50.87 20.00
CA PHE A 533 16.00 -50.21 18.90
C PHE A 533 15.42 -48.81 18.77
N PHE A 534 16.26 -47.79 18.64
CA PHE A 534 15.80 -46.38 18.57
C PHE A 534 16.77 -45.53 17.78
N THR A 535 16.29 -44.45 17.20
CA THR A 535 17.07 -43.38 16.58
C THR A 535 17.21 -42.20 17.56
N ASP A 536 18.13 -41.28 17.30
CA ASP A 536 18.40 -40.09 18.14
C ASP A 536 17.16 -39.23 18.41
N GLY A 537 16.14 -39.26 17.53
CA GLY A 537 14.87 -38.60 17.78
C GLY A 537 14.15 -38.97 19.08
N VAL A 538 14.52 -40.14 19.71
CA VAL A 538 14.00 -40.52 21.03
C VAL A 538 14.81 -39.87 22.14
N THR A 539 16.14 -39.83 22.01
CA THR A 539 17.07 -39.31 23.02
C THR A 539 17.21 -37.80 23.00
N GLU A 540 17.04 -37.18 21.82
CA GLU A 540 17.13 -35.73 21.59
C GLU A 540 15.76 -35.03 21.71
N ALA A 541 14.68 -35.74 21.97
CA ALA A 541 13.35 -35.12 22.10
C ALA A 541 13.33 -34.07 23.21
N MET A 542 13.20 -32.81 22.82
CA MET A 542 13.03 -31.71 23.77
C MET A 542 11.54 -31.53 24.13
N HIS A 543 11.28 -31.25 25.41
CA HIS A 543 9.93 -30.90 25.91
C HIS A 543 9.50 -29.51 25.48
#